data_4280629b8b5546dd7a3fe8babb41db5a
#
_entry.id   4280629b8b5546dd7a3fe8babb41db5a
#
_cell.length_a   1.000
_cell.length_b   1.000
_cell.length_c   1.000
_cell.angle_alpha   90.00
_cell.angle_beta   90.00
_cell.angle_gamma   90.00
#
_symmetry.space_group_name_H-M   'P 1'
#
loop_
_entity.id
_entity.type
_entity.pdbx_description
1 polymer ?
#
loop_
_entity_poly.entity_id
_entity_poly.type
_entity_poly.pdbx_seq_one_letter_code
_entity_poly.pdbx_strand_id
1 'polypeptide(L)' 'MAVWPNHVPCHSWQVVSCNKTPMAHKATVHAGKVLCAAAIDLLEQPALLEAAKAEFRQRTAGGYTCPIPADAVPAPLEL' A
#
# COMPACT_ATOMS: atom_id res chain seq x y z
N MET A 1 10.55 -0.74 2.98
CA MET A 1 11.21 0.54 2.59
C MET A 1 11.17 1.47 3.78
N ALA A 2 12.29 2.02 4.21
CA ALA A 2 12.36 2.89 5.37
C ALA A 2 12.14 4.35 4.95
N VAL A 3 11.06 4.95 5.42
CA VAL A 3 10.71 6.36 5.19
C VAL A 3 10.99 7.20 6.45
N TRP A 4 10.93 6.57 7.61
CA TRP A 4 11.25 7.15 8.92
C TRP A 4 11.98 6.14 9.82
N PRO A 5 12.60 6.61 10.92
CA PRO A 5 13.29 5.72 11.86
C PRO A 5 12.40 4.65 12.44
N ASN A 6 13.01 3.52 12.81
CA ASN A 6 12.31 2.45 13.51
C ASN A 6 11.72 2.96 14.83
N HIS A 7 10.63 2.39 15.28
CA HIS A 7 9.90 2.77 16.50
C HIS A 7 9.21 4.15 16.48
N VAL A 8 9.20 4.88 15.36
CA VAL A 8 8.35 6.07 15.23
C VAL A 8 6.91 5.61 15.04
N PRO A 9 5.97 5.99 15.92
CA PRO A 9 4.58 5.59 15.79
C PRO A 9 3.94 6.15 14.51
N CYS A 10 3.21 5.33 13.77
CA CYS A 10 2.36 5.81 12.69
C CYS A 10 1.32 6.80 13.24
N HIS A 11 0.83 7.69 12.42
CA HIS A 11 -0.16 8.71 12.82
C HIS A 11 0.32 9.64 13.95
N SER A 12 1.60 10.03 13.90
CA SER A 12 2.23 10.92 14.87
C SER A 12 2.84 12.14 14.19
N TRP A 13 3.03 13.22 14.97
CA TRP A 13 3.73 14.41 14.46
C TRP A 13 5.18 14.12 14.05
N GLN A 14 5.82 13.08 14.64
CA GLN A 14 7.15 12.63 14.29
C GLN A 14 7.20 12.12 12.85
N VAL A 15 6.19 11.36 12.40
CA VAL A 15 6.09 10.90 11.00
C VAL A 15 5.97 12.10 10.06
N VAL A 16 5.13 13.08 10.41
CA VAL A 16 4.96 14.31 9.63
C VAL A 16 6.30 15.06 9.48
N SER A 17 7.03 15.20 10.58
CA SER A 17 8.36 15.82 10.57
C SER A 17 9.36 15.05 9.70
N CYS A 18 9.37 13.72 9.79
CA CYS A 18 10.27 12.88 8.99
C CYS A 18 10.01 12.97 7.48
N ASN A 19 8.79 13.22 7.05
CA ASN A 19 8.41 13.26 5.64
C ASN A 19 9.11 14.38 4.83
N LYS A 20 9.65 15.38 5.49
CA LYS A 20 10.44 16.45 4.84
C LYS A 20 11.95 16.14 4.76
N THR A 21 12.38 15.02 5.26
CA THR A 21 13.80 14.67 5.29
C THR A 21 14.29 14.17 3.92
N PRO A 22 15.59 14.32 3.61
CA PRO A 22 16.19 13.73 2.40
C PRO A 22 16.00 12.20 2.33
N MET A 23 15.95 11.53 3.47
CA MET A 23 15.68 10.09 3.55
C MET A 23 14.27 9.75 3.03
N ALA A 24 13.26 10.51 3.46
CA ALA A 24 11.88 10.31 2.99
C ALA A 24 11.75 10.58 1.48
N HIS A 25 12.38 11.63 0.97
CA HIS A 25 12.40 11.93 -0.45
C HIS A 25 13.06 10.83 -1.27
N LYS A 26 14.22 10.31 -0.82
CA LYS A 26 14.87 9.16 -1.44
C LYS A 26 13.97 7.93 -1.44
N ALA A 27 13.33 7.64 -0.32
CA ALA A 27 12.44 6.50 -0.18
C ALA A 27 11.22 6.61 -1.12
N THR A 28 10.64 7.81 -1.25
CA THR A 28 9.53 8.08 -2.17
C THR A 28 9.93 7.82 -3.63
N VAL A 29 11.06 8.36 -4.07
CA VAL A 29 11.57 8.13 -5.43
C VAL A 29 11.87 6.65 -5.66
N HIS A 30 12.46 5.98 -4.67
CA HIS A 30 12.73 4.54 -4.74
C HIS A 30 11.44 3.73 -4.85
N ALA A 31 10.40 4.10 -4.08
CA ALA A 31 9.07 3.47 -4.18
C ALA A 31 8.50 3.59 -5.59
N GLY A 32 8.56 4.78 -6.18
CA GLY A 32 8.13 5.00 -7.55
C GLY A 32 8.86 4.11 -8.55
N LYS A 33 10.18 3.96 -8.41
CA LYS A 33 10.98 3.06 -9.27
C LYS A 33 10.55 1.60 -9.13
N VAL A 34 10.31 1.13 -7.91
CA VAL A 34 9.85 -0.24 -7.65
C VAL A 34 8.48 -0.50 -8.27
N LEU A 35 7.55 0.46 -8.12
CA LEU A 35 6.22 0.36 -8.73
C LEU A 35 6.29 0.34 -10.27
N CYS A 36 7.12 1.18 -10.87
CA CYS A 36 7.33 1.17 -12.31
C CYS A 36 7.94 -0.15 -12.79
N ALA A 37 8.94 -0.67 -12.10
CA ALA A 37 9.55 -1.96 -12.43
C ALA A 37 8.52 -3.09 -12.35
N ALA A 38 7.71 -3.14 -11.29
CA ALA A 38 6.64 -4.13 -11.14
C ALA A 38 5.60 -4.03 -12.27
N ALA A 39 5.24 -2.81 -12.68
CA ALA A 39 4.33 -2.61 -13.80
C ALA A 39 4.92 -3.11 -15.13
N ILE A 40 6.20 -2.86 -15.38
CA ILE A 40 6.92 -3.38 -16.57
C ILE A 40 6.93 -4.89 -16.55
N ASP A 41 7.29 -5.52 -15.43
CA ASP A 41 7.31 -6.98 -15.30
C ASP A 41 5.93 -7.59 -15.62
N LEU A 42 4.85 -6.99 -15.13
CA LEU A 42 3.48 -7.46 -15.40
C LEU A 42 3.07 -7.30 -16.86
N LEU A 43 3.57 -6.26 -17.54
CA LEU A 43 3.29 -6.04 -18.97
C LEU A 43 4.10 -6.96 -19.87
N GLU A 44 5.37 -7.21 -19.51
CA GLU A 44 6.29 -8.04 -20.30
C GLU A 44 6.12 -9.54 -20.03
N GLN A 45 5.56 -9.91 -18.89
CA GLN A 45 5.40 -11.29 -18.44
C GLN A 45 3.92 -11.64 -18.17
N PRO A 46 3.09 -11.88 -19.19
CA PRO A 46 1.67 -12.23 -19.00
C PRO A 46 1.44 -13.43 -18.06
N ALA A 47 2.36 -14.38 -18.06
CA ALA A 47 2.29 -15.53 -17.17
C ALA A 47 2.33 -15.15 -15.68
N LEU A 48 3.08 -14.11 -15.33
CA LEU A 48 3.13 -13.58 -13.95
C LEU A 48 1.77 -13.01 -13.52
N LEU A 49 1.13 -12.27 -14.42
CA LEU A 49 -0.21 -11.73 -14.17
C LEU A 49 -1.25 -12.84 -13.99
N GLU A 50 -1.22 -13.87 -14.83
CA GLU A 50 -2.15 -15.00 -14.71
C GLU A 50 -1.91 -15.81 -13.45
N ALA A 51 -0.66 -16.01 -13.02
CA ALA A 51 -0.32 -16.64 -11.76
C ALA A 51 -0.87 -15.85 -10.56
N ALA A 52 -0.71 -14.53 -10.57
CA ALA A 52 -1.26 -13.65 -9.52
C ALA A 52 -2.79 -13.73 -9.46
N LYS A 53 -3.47 -13.73 -10.61
CA LYS A 53 -4.93 -13.90 -10.69
C LYS A 53 -5.37 -15.28 -10.19
N ALA A 54 -4.63 -16.33 -10.50
CA ALA A 54 -4.93 -17.67 -10.03
C ALA A 54 -4.82 -17.77 -8.51
N GLU A 55 -3.75 -17.22 -7.93
CA GLU A 55 -3.57 -17.14 -6.48
C GLU A 55 -4.69 -16.33 -5.82
N PHE A 56 -5.05 -15.18 -6.38
CA PHE A 56 -6.16 -14.37 -5.90
C PHE A 56 -7.47 -15.17 -5.85
N ARG A 57 -7.82 -15.85 -6.95
CA ARG A 57 -9.02 -16.69 -7.00
C ARG A 57 -8.99 -17.82 -5.96
N GLN A 58 -7.84 -18.44 -5.75
CA GLN A 58 -7.67 -19.48 -4.75
C GLN A 58 -7.87 -18.94 -3.34
N ARG A 59 -7.25 -17.80 -3.02
CA ARG A 59 -7.36 -17.18 -1.69
C ARG A 59 -8.75 -16.66 -1.38
N THR A 60 -9.51 -16.25 -2.39
CA THR A 60 -10.88 -15.73 -2.23
C THR A 60 -11.97 -16.75 -2.50
N ALA A 61 -11.64 -18.02 -2.74
CA ALA A 61 -12.60 -19.07 -3.06
C ALA A 61 -13.64 -19.30 -1.94
N GLY A 62 -13.30 -19.01 -0.69
CA GLY A 62 -14.22 -19.07 0.46
C GLY A 62 -15.20 -17.90 0.56
N GLY A 63 -15.14 -16.95 -0.37
CA GLY A 63 -15.89 -15.72 -0.32
C GLY A 63 -15.24 -14.65 0.56
N TYR A 64 -15.75 -13.44 0.47
CA TYR A 64 -15.34 -12.31 1.29
C TYR A 64 -16.57 -11.63 1.88
N THR A 65 -16.56 -11.46 3.18
CA THR A 65 -17.56 -10.65 3.88
C THR A 65 -16.89 -9.38 4.38
N CYS A 66 -17.38 -8.23 3.94
CA CYS A 66 -16.87 -6.94 4.41
C CYS A 66 -17.15 -6.80 5.91
N PRO A 67 -16.16 -6.51 6.75
CA PRO A 67 -16.37 -6.28 8.18
C PRO A 67 -17.09 -4.96 8.49
N ILE A 68 -17.17 -4.06 7.52
CA ILE A 68 -17.89 -2.81 7.66
C ILE A 68 -19.32 -3.02 7.18
N PRO A 69 -20.36 -2.71 8.00
CA PRO A 69 -21.75 -2.78 7.57
C PRO A 69 -22.01 -1.97 6.30
N ALA A 70 -22.89 -2.47 5.43
CA ALA A 70 -23.20 -1.80 4.16
C ALA A 70 -23.85 -0.43 4.34
N ASP A 71 -24.48 -0.18 5.47
CA ASP A 71 -25.14 1.06 5.89
C ASP A 71 -24.26 1.93 6.79
N ALA A 72 -22.99 1.57 6.98
CA ALA A 72 -22.07 2.37 7.78
C ALA A 72 -21.85 3.75 7.15
N VAL A 73 -22.14 4.79 7.91
CA VAL A 73 -21.90 6.18 7.53
C VAL A 73 -20.67 6.68 8.30
N PRO A 74 -19.71 7.34 7.65
CA PRO A 74 -18.57 7.94 8.34
C PRO A 74 -19.07 8.92 9.41
N ALA A 75 -18.49 8.85 10.60
CA ALA A 75 -18.78 9.83 11.64
C ALA A 75 -18.40 11.24 11.13
N PRO A 76 -19.23 12.27 11.34
CA PRO A 76 -18.86 13.63 11.00
C PRO A 76 -17.60 14.02 11.81
N LEU A 77 -16.64 14.63 11.11
CA LEU A 77 -15.49 15.23 11.77
C LEU A 77 -15.98 16.46 12.51
N GLU A 78 -15.99 16.40 13.81
CA GLU A 78 -16.12 17.60 14.64
C GLU A 78 -14.79 18.36 14.56
N LEU A 79 -14.80 19.49 13.86
CA LEU A 79 -13.67 20.41 13.72
C LEU A 79 -13.70 21.44 14.85
#